data_ce5257b4d7aa1e9e806bc12886f7f0cb
#
_entry.id   ce5257b4d7aa1e9e806bc12886f7f0cb
#
_cell.length_a   1.000
_cell.length_b   1.000
_cell.length_c   1.000
_cell.angle_alpha   90.00
_cell.angle_beta   90.00
_cell.angle_gamma   90.00
#
_symmetry.space_group_name_H-M   'P 1'
#
loop_
_entity.id
_entity.type
_entity.pdbx_description
1 polymer ?
#
loop_
_entity_poly.entity_id
_entity_poly.type
_entity_poly.pdbx_seq_one_letter_code
_entity_poly.pdbx_strand_id
1 'polypeptide(L)'
;MSVKIRLQRNGKKGKPFYAIVAADARSKRDGKFLAKLGTYNPNTNPATIDLDIDGAVEWLQNGAQPTDTAKAILSYKGAMLKNHLVGGVRKGAITEEQAEEKFNAWVSEKETRIQAKKDGLSAAEADVKAKAFAAEQAVNQKRIDDAQAAEEAIKAEAAAAKAE
;
A
#
# COMPACT_ATOMS: atom_id res chain seq x y z
N MET A 1 -17.76 20.07 23.06
CA MET A 1 -16.82 18.92 23.12
C MET A 1 -16.02 18.94 21.83
N SER A 2 -14.71 18.67 21.87
CA SER A 2 -13.87 18.65 20.67
C SER A 2 -13.76 17.20 20.16
N VAL A 3 -14.26 16.95 18.96
CA VAL A 3 -14.13 15.67 18.27
C VAL A 3 -12.86 15.71 17.42
N LYS A 4 -12.08 14.63 17.45
CA LYS A 4 -10.89 14.47 16.60
C LYS A 4 -11.02 13.23 15.70
N ILE A 5 -10.57 13.37 14.46
CA ILE A 5 -10.32 12.21 13.58
C ILE A 5 -8.88 11.77 13.82
N ARG A 6 -8.72 10.54 14.28
CA ARG A 6 -7.41 10.00 14.66
C ARG A 6 -7.29 8.51 14.35
N LEU A 7 -6.07 8.00 14.46
CA LEU A 7 -5.78 6.58 14.30
C LEU A 7 -5.83 5.87 15.65
N GLN A 8 -6.53 4.74 15.69
CA GLN A 8 -6.44 3.75 16.77
C GLN A 8 -5.56 2.60 16.29
N ARG A 9 -4.66 2.13 17.15
CA ARG A 9 -3.78 1.03 16.82
C ARG A 9 -4.43 -0.30 17.17
N ASN A 10 -4.55 -1.14 16.17
CA ASN A 10 -4.94 -2.54 16.25
C ASN A 10 -3.81 -3.43 15.73
N GLY A 11 -4.09 -4.73 15.58
CA GLY A 11 -3.12 -5.68 15.08
C GLY A 11 -2.19 -6.22 16.18
N LYS A 12 -1.19 -7.00 15.78
CA LYS A 12 -0.26 -7.67 16.69
C LYS A 12 1.14 -7.04 16.65
N LYS A 13 2.01 -7.51 17.54
CA LYS A 13 3.43 -7.09 17.59
C LYS A 13 4.09 -7.34 16.23
N GLY A 14 4.78 -6.34 15.69
CA GLY A 14 5.43 -6.39 14.38
C GLY A 14 4.52 -6.16 13.16
N LYS A 15 3.17 -6.31 13.29
CA LYS A 15 2.21 -6.07 12.20
C LYS A 15 1.12 -5.10 12.66
N PRO A 16 1.39 -3.79 12.74
CA PRO A 16 0.41 -2.79 13.13
C PRO A 16 -0.68 -2.66 12.07
N PHE A 17 -1.90 -2.45 12.52
CA PHE A 17 -3.06 -2.16 11.69
C PHE A 17 -3.84 -1.04 12.37
N TYR A 18 -4.33 -0.07 11.63
CA TYR A 18 -4.95 1.11 12.23
C TYR A 18 -6.40 1.25 11.78
N ALA A 19 -7.27 1.61 12.72
CA ALA A 19 -8.60 2.09 12.43
C ALA A 19 -8.59 3.63 12.41
N ILE A 20 -9.21 4.22 11.39
CA ILE A 20 -9.45 5.66 11.29
C ILE A 20 -10.78 5.93 11.97
N VAL A 21 -10.79 6.70 13.03
CA VAL A 21 -11.98 6.90 13.85
C VAL A 21 -12.22 8.37 14.19
N ALA A 22 -13.49 8.74 14.30
CA ALA A 22 -13.92 9.97 14.97
C ALA A 22 -14.11 9.66 16.46
N ALA A 23 -13.42 10.37 17.34
CA ALA A 23 -13.46 10.15 18.77
C ALA A 23 -13.37 11.47 19.56
N ASP A 24 -13.88 11.48 20.78
CA ASP A 24 -13.68 12.59 21.71
C ASP A 24 -12.18 12.79 21.99
N ALA A 25 -11.73 14.03 21.99
CA ALA A 25 -10.34 14.39 22.23
C ALA A 25 -9.80 13.92 23.60
N ARG A 26 -10.69 13.75 24.58
CA ARG A 26 -10.35 13.30 25.95
C ARG A 26 -10.22 11.79 26.07
N SER A 27 -10.77 11.03 25.12
CA SER A 27 -10.71 9.57 25.13
C SER A 27 -9.28 9.08 24.94
N LYS A 28 -8.91 7.97 25.59
CA LYS A 28 -7.62 7.28 25.35
C LYS A 28 -7.51 6.91 23.86
N ARG A 29 -6.27 6.75 23.35
CA ARG A 29 -6.01 6.46 21.93
C ARG A 29 -6.85 5.29 21.41
N ASP A 30 -6.82 4.16 22.09
CA ASP A 30 -7.51 2.93 21.67
C ASP A 30 -8.81 2.71 22.48
N GLY A 31 -9.38 3.80 23.02
CA GLY A 31 -10.60 3.78 23.82
C GLY A 31 -11.87 3.91 22.96
N LYS A 32 -12.97 4.31 23.61
CA LYS A 32 -14.27 4.49 22.96
C LYS A 32 -14.18 5.54 21.84
N PHE A 33 -14.76 5.23 20.69
CA PHE A 33 -14.89 6.13 19.55
C PHE A 33 -16.38 6.35 19.22
N LEU A 34 -16.67 7.38 18.46
CA LEU A 34 -18.03 7.74 18.01
C LEU A 34 -18.38 7.02 16.72
N ALA A 35 -17.47 7.07 15.74
CA ALA A 35 -17.64 6.43 14.44
C ALA A 35 -16.31 5.88 13.92
N LYS A 36 -16.36 4.75 13.22
CA LYS A 36 -15.24 4.20 12.47
C LYS A 36 -15.41 4.62 11.02
N LEU A 37 -14.43 5.37 10.49
CA LEU A 37 -14.43 5.92 9.14
C LEU A 37 -13.67 5.03 8.15
N GLY A 38 -12.81 4.14 8.65
CA GLY A 38 -12.06 3.29 7.76
C GLY A 38 -10.90 2.57 8.41
N THR A 39 -10.02 2.03 7.57
CA THR A 39 -8.84 1.29 7.99
C THR A 39 -7.58 1.73 7.22
N TYR A 40 -6.43 1.62 7.88
CA TYR A 40 -5.12 1.90 7.30
C TYR A 40 -4.16 0.77 7.62
N ASN A 41 -3.64 0.13 6.58
CA ASN A 41 -2.64 -0.92 6.67
C ASN A 41 -1.29 -0.45 6.10
N PRO A 42 -0.29 -0.17 6.94
CA PRO A 42 1.04 0.25 6.48
C PRO A 42 1.94 -0.93 6.04
N ASN A 43 1.53 -2.19 6.26
CA ASN A 43 2.38 -3.35 6.00
C ASN A 43 2.45 -3.73 4.50
N THR A 44 1.65 -3.08 3.66
CA THR A 44 1.64 -3.26 2.20
C THR A 44 2.37 -2.10 1.51
N ASN A 45 2.94 -2.35 0.34
CA ASN A 45 3.54 -1.30 -0.49
C ASN A 45 2.89 -1.32 -1.89
N PRO A 46 2.13 -0.31 -2.26
CA PRO A 46 1.72 0.86 -1.45
C PRO A 46 0.79 0.50 -0.29
N ALA A 47 0.77 1.34 0.75
CA ALA A 47 -0.08 1.14 1.92
C ALA A 47 -1.56 1.08 1.53
N THR A 48 -2.31 0.12 2.10
CA THR A 48 -3.73 -0.05 1.82
C THR A 48 -4.54 0.84 2.74
N ILE A 49 -5.38 1.68 2.15
CA ILE A 49 -6.29 2.58 2.85
C ILE A 49 -7.71 2.31 2.35
N ASP A 50 -8.56 1.90 3.25
CA ASP A 50 -10.01 1.80 3.03
C ASP A 50 -10.68 2.89 3.87
N LEU A 51 -11.40 3.82 3.22
CA LEU A 51 -11.94 5.02 3.85
C LEU A 51 -13.32 5.33 3.28
N ASP A 52 -14.28 5.48 4.16
CA ASP A 52 -15.55 6.12 3.86
C ASP A 52 -15.33 7.65 3.72
N ILE A 53 -15.29 8.10 2.46
CA ILE A 53 -15.01 9.50 2.13
C ILE A 53 -16.16 10.39 2.56
N ASP A 54 -17.41 9.95 2.37
CA ASP A 54 -18.59 10.75 2.66
C ASP A 54 -18.78 10.92 4.16
N GLY A 55 -18.68 9.84 4.91
CA GLY A 55 -18.70 9.91 6.37
C GLY A 55 -17.57 10.76 6.94
N ALA A 56 -16.38 10.72 6.34
CA ALA A 56 -15.25 11.56 6.77
C ALA A 56 -15.53 13.05 6.49
N VAL A 57 -16.13 13.38 5.34
CA VAL A 57 -16.52 14.76 4.99
C VAL A 57 -17.59 15.28 5.94
N GLU A 58 -18.61 14.47 6.26
CA GLU A 58 -19.65 14.83 7.23
C GLU A 58 -19.05 15.19 8.60
N TRP A 59 -18.14 14.37 9.12
CA TRP A 59 -17.46 14.66 10.39
C TRP A 59 -16.62 15.92 10.33
N LEU A 60 -15.93 16.19 9.20
CA LEU A 60 -15.16 17.42 9.01
C LEU A 60 -16.07 18.65 8.98
N GLN A 61 -17.23 18.59 8.35
CA GLN A 61 -18.23 19.65 8.32
C GLN A 61 -18.84 19.91 9.71
N ASN A 62 -19.02 18.86 10.50
CA ASN A 62 -19.47 18.93 11.89
C ASN A 62 -18.36 19.44 12.85
N GLY A 63 -17.21 19.85 12.31
CA GLY A 63 -16.12 20.46 13.08
C GLY A 63 -15.14 19.48 13.72
N ALA A 64 -15.13 18.21 13.31
CA ALA A 64 -14.11 17.28 13.77
C ALA A 64 -12.72 17.67 13.23
N GLN A 65 -11.73 17.75 14.14
CA GLN A 65 -10.36 18.14 13.78
C GLN A 65 -9.51 16.88 13.52
N PRO A 66 -8.97 16.70 12.30
CA PRO A 66 -8.06 15.60 12.04
C PRO A 66 -6.69 15.85 12.68
N THR A 67 -6.07 14.79 13.22
CA THR A 67 -4.64 14.80 13.58
C THR A 67 -3.80 14.86 12.32
N ASP A 68 -2.52 15.26 12.40
CA ASP A 68 -1.65 15.45 11.23
C ASP A 68 -1.57 14.18 10.36
N THR A 69 -1.38 13.02 10.97
CA THR A 69 -1.36 11.74 10.25
C THR A 69 -2.72 11.41 9.61
N ALA A 70 -3.83 11.63 10.33
CA ALA A 70 -5.16 11.41 9.78
C ALA A 70 -5.43 12.37 8.62
N LYS A 71 -5.04 13.64 8.73
CA LYS A 71 -5.14 14.65 7.67
C LYS A 71 -4.40 14.23 6.40
N ALA A 72 -3.18 13.68 6.54
CA ALA A 72 -2.41 13.16 5.41
C ALA A 72 -3.15 12.00 4.71
N ILE A 73 -3.73 11.05 5.47
CA ILE A 73 -4.50 9.93 4.94
C ILE A 73 -5.80 10.41 4.26
N LEU A 74 -6.54 11.31 4.89
CA LEU A 74 -7.76 11.92 4.33
C LEU A 74 -7.46 12.69 3.03
N SER A 75 -6.34 13.41 2.99
CA SER A 75 -5.87 14.11 1.79
C SER A 75 -5.48 13.12 0.69
N TYR A 76 -4.80 12.02 1.05
CA TYR A 76 -4.41 10.99 0.09
C TYR A 76 -5.61 10.34 -0.60
N LYS A 77 -6.72 10.13 0.12
CA LYS A 77 -7.98 9.56 -0.40
C LYS A 77 -8.94 10.61 -0.98
N GLY A 78 -8.62 11.90 -0.85
CA GLY A 78 -9.41 12.98 -1.42
C GLY A 78 -10.54 13.53 -0.52
N ALA A 79 -10.72 13.04 0.70
CA ALA A 79 -11.76 13.54 1.61
C ALA A 79 -11.57 15.03 1.94
N MET A 80 -10.33 15.50 2.07
CA MET A 80 -10.05 16.93 2.27
C MET A 80 -10.42 17.77 1.05
N LEU A 81 -10.17 17.27 -0.18
CA LEU A 81 -10.55 17.93 -1.42
C LEU A 81 -12.08 17.98 -1.55
N LYS A 82 -12.77 16.85 -1.32
CA LYS A 82 -14.23 16.80 -1.36
C LYS A 82 -14.86 17.77 -0.36
N ASN A 83 -14.36 17.83 0.87
CA ASN A 83 -14.81 18.81 1.86
C ASN A 83 -14.61 20.25 1.39
N HIS A 84 -13.48 20.57 0.73
CA HIS A 84 -13.23 21.90 0.16
C HIS A 84 -14.21 22.24 -0.94
N LEU A 85 -14.47 21.31 -1.87
CA LEU A 85 -15.42 21.49 -2.99
C LEU A 85 -16.86 21.69 -2.47
N VAL A 86 -17.32 20.86 -1.53
CA VAL A 86 -18.61 21.03 -0.87
C VAL A 86 -18.72 22.38 -0.16
N GLY A 87 -17.63 22.82 0.48
CA GLY A 87 -17.54 24.17 1.04
C GLY A 87 -17.67 25.28 -0.01
N GLY A 88 -17.17 25.07 -1.23
CA GLY A 88 -17.33 25.95 -2.39
C GLY A 88 -18.78 26.01 -2.88
N VAL A 89 -19.44 24.87 -2.98
CA VAL A 89 -20.87 24.77 -3.34
C VAL A 89 -21.73 25.52 -2.32
N ARG A 90 -21.50 25.28 -1.03
CA ARG A 90 -22.24 25.99 0.05
C ARG A 90 -22.08 27.51 0.02
N LYS A 91 -20.94 28.00 -0.45
CA LYS A 91 -20.65 29.44 -0.61
C LYS A 91 -21.16 30.00 -1.95
N GLY A 92 -21.72 29.17 -2.82
CA GLY A 92 -22.18 29.58 -4.16
C GLY A 92 -21.07 29.86 -5.18
N ALA A 93 -19.81 29.44 -4.89
CA ALA A 93 -18.67 29.69 -5.78
C ALA A 93 -18.61 28.70 -6.95
N ILE A 94 -19.13 27.48 -6.80
CA ILE A 94 -19.19 26.42 -7.81
C ILE A 94 -20.53 25.70 -7.72
N THR A 95 -20.97 25.08 -8.82
CA THR A 95 -22.14 24.20 -8.82
C THR A 95 -21.77 22.81 -8.31
N GLU A 96 -22.78 22.03 -7.89
CA GLU A 96 -22.59 20.66 -7.40
C GLU A 96 -22.00 19.77 -8.49
N GLU A 97 -22.52 19.88 -9.71
CA GLU A 97 -22.01 19.14 -10.89
C GLU A 97 -20.51 19.42 -11.14
N GLN A 98 -20.11 20.70 -11.07
CA GLN A 98 -18.71 21.10 -11.24
C GLN A 98 -17.83 20.56 -10.09
N ALA A 99 -18.35 20.45 -8.89
CA ALA A 99 -17.62 19.88 -7.76
C ALA A 99 -17.39 18.38 -7.94
N GLU A 100 -18.42 17.65 -8.38
CA GLU A 100 -18.31 16.22 -8.67
C GLU A 100 -17.38 15.95 -9.85
N GLU A 101 -17.48 16.70 -10.93
CA GLU A 101 -16.56 16.57 -12.08
C GLU A 101 -15.10 16.73 -11.66
N LYS A 102 -14.79 17.79 -10.91
CA LYS A 102 -13.42 18.04 -10.41
C LYS A 102 -12.94 16.95 -9.46
N PHE A 103 -13.82 16.43 -8.62
CA PHE A 103 -13.47 15.34 -7.72
C PHE A 103 -13.19 14.05 -8.48
N ASN A 104 -14.04 13.69 -9.44
CA ASN A 104 -13.89 12.47 -10.25
C ASN A 104 -12.63 12.55 -11.13
N ALA A 105 -12.34 13.70 -11.74
CA ALA A 105 -11.09 13.91 -12.48
C ALA A 105 -9.85 13.69 -11.60
N TRP A 106 -9.86 14.22 -10.38
CA TRP A 106 -8.78 14.02 -9.43
C TRP A 106 -8.63 12.55 -9.00
N VAL A 107 -9.74 11.84 -8.76
CA VAL A 107 -9.73 10.42 -8.37
C VAL A 107 -9.10 9.59 -9.49
N SER A 108 -9.54 9.77 -10.74
CA SER A 108 -9.02 9.03 -11.89
C SER A 108 -7.51 9.25 -12.10
N GLU A 109 -7.05 10.50 -11.99
CA GLU A 109 -5.61 10.81 -12.07
C GLU A 109 -4.82 10.14 -10.94
N LYS A 110 -5.38 10.13 -9.73
CA LYS A 110 -4.75 9.52 -8.57
C LYS A 110 -4.65 7.99 -8.69
N GLU A 111 -5.71 7.35 -9.17
CA GLU A 111 -5.74 5.91 -9.41
C GLU A 111 -4.73 5.49 -10.47
N THR A 112 -4.61 6.24 -11.56
CA THR A 112 -3.59 6.00 -12.58
C THR A 112 -2.18 6.05 -12.02
N ARG A 113 -1.88 7.05 -11.17
CA ARG A 113 -0.57 7.16 -10.51
C ARG A 113 -0.30 6.00 -9.54
N ILE A 114 -1.33 5.55 -8.81
CA ILE A 114 -1.21 4.42 -7.88
C ILE A 114 -0.99 3.13 -8.65
N GLN A 115 -1.72 2.93 -9.76
CA GLN A 115 -1.57 1.75 -10.59
C GLN A 115 -0.18 1.69 -11.23
N ALA A 116 0.29 2.78 -11.81
CA ALA A 116 1.64 2.87 -12.36
C ALA A 116 2.73 2.52 -11.32
N LYS A 117 2.55 2.94 -10.07
CA LYS A 117 3.46 2.55 -8.99
C LYS A 117 3.39 1.05 -8.66
N LYS A 118 2.20 0.46 -8.64
CA LYS A 118 2.02 -0.98 -8.41
C LYS A 118 2.69 -1.80 -9.51
N ASP A 119 2.45 -1.40 -10.77
CA ASP A 119 3.02 -2.07 -11.93
C ASP A 119 4.55 -1.98 -11.95
N GLY A 120 5.10 -0.80 -11.62
CA GLY A 120 6.55 -0.63 -11.47
C GLY A 120 7.16 -1.49 -10.37
N LEU A 121 6.48 -1.65 -9.23
CA LEU A 121 6.94 -2.52 -8.15
C LEU A 121 6.87 -4.01 -8.54
N SER A 122 5.78 -4.43 -9.19
CA SER A 122 5.64 -5.82 -9.66
C SER A 122 6.65 -6.17 -10.74
N ALA A 123 6.94 -5.25 -11.67
CA ALA A 123 7.98 -5.42 -12.68
C ALA A 123 9.37 -5.54 -12.04
N ALA A 124 9.70 -4.67 -11.08
CA ALA A 124 10.97 -4.72 -10.37
C ALA A 124 11.16 -6.04 -9.59
N GLU A 125 10.10 -6.54 -8.95
CA GLU A 125 10.13 -7.84 -8.27
C GLU A 125 10.29 -9.01 -9.26
N ALA A 126 9.62 -8.94 -10.41
CA ALA A 126 9.75 -9.95 -11.46
C ALA A 126 11.18 -9.98 -12.02
N ASP A 127 11.79 -8.82 -12.27
CA ASP A 127 13.17 -8.72 -12.75
C ASP A 127 14.19 -9.29 -11.75
N VAL A 128 14.01 -9.01 -10.46
CA VAL A 128 14.86 -9.57 -9.41
C VAL A 128 14.74 -11.09 -9.35
N LYS A 129 13.52 -11.62 -9.42
CA LYS A 129 13.27 -13.06 -9.45
C LYS A 129 13.85 -13.72 -10.69
N ALA A 130 13.68 -13.10 -11.87
CA ALA A 130 14.23 -13.62 -13.12
C ALA A 130 15.77 -13.67 -13.09
N LYS A 131 16.44 -12.63 -12.57
CA LYS A 131 17.89 -12.61 -12.41
C LYS A 131 18.39 -13.66 -11.43
N ALA A 132 17.70 -13.83 -10.30
CA ALA A 132 18.03 -14.84 -9.30
C ALA A 132 17.89 -16.25 -9.89
N PHE A 133 16.79 -16.52 -10.62
CA PHE A 133 16.53 -17.79 -11.28
C PHE A 133 17.58 -18.10 -12.37
N ALA A 134 17.93 -17.12 -13.18
CA ALA A 134 18.97 -17.29 -14.20
C ALA A 134 20.35 -17.60 -13.56
N ALA A 135 20.68 -16.92 -12.47
CA ALA A 135 21.91 -17.21 -11.73
C ALA A 135 21.93 -18.63 -11.12
N GLU A 136 20.78 -19.05 -10.57
CA GLU A 136 20.62 -20.40 -10.03
C GLU A 136 20.74 -21.47 -11.12
N GLN A 137 20.11 -21.24 -12.28
CA GLN A 137 20.26 -22.13 -13.44
C GLN A 137 21.73 -22.26 -13.90
N ALA A 138 22.44 -21.13 -13.98
CA ALA A 138 23.85 -21.14 -14.37
C ALA A 138 24.73 -21.94 -13.39
N VAL A 139 24.49 -21.81 -12.08
CA VAL A 139 25.19 -22.58 -11.05
C VAL A 139 24.82 -24.07 -11.16
N ASN A 140 23.55 -24.38 -11.39
CA ASN A 140 23.12 -25.76 -11.50
C ASN A 140 23.68 -26.43 -12.75
N GLN A 141 23.73 -25.73 -13.90
CA GLN A 141 24.35 -26.22 -15.11
C GLN A 141 25.84 -26.51 -14.89
N LYS A 142 26.58 -25.59 -14.25
CA LYS A 142 27.98 -25.84 -13.88
C LYS A 142 28.16 -27.11 -13.04
N ARG A 143 27.29 -27.34 -12.07
CA ARG A 143 27.36 -28.55 -11.23
C ARG A 143 27.13 -29.82 -12.03
N ILE A 144 26.22 -29.77 -13.01
CA ILE A 144 25.96 -30.91 -13.91
C ILE A 144 27.16 -31.15 -14.79
N ASP A 145 27.73 -30.12 -15.38
CA ASP A 145 28.90 -30.20 -16.25
C ASP A 145 30.12 -30.73 -15.47
N ASP A 146 30.35 -30.24 -14.27
CA ASP A 146 31.45 -30.70 -13.38
C ASP A 146 31.23 -32.17 -12.98
N ALA A 147 30.00 -32.60 -12.70
CA ALA A 147 29.70 -33.99 -12.37
C ALA A 147 29.90 -34.91 -13.55
N GLN A 148 29.52 -34.50 -14.76
CA GLN A 148 29.72 -35.26 -15.98
C GLN A 148 31.24 -35.41 -16.30
N ALA A 149 31.99 -34.31 -16.16
CA ALA A 149 33.43 -34.33 -16.35
C ALA A 149 34.12 -35.28 -15.36
N ALA A 150 33.69 -35.27 -14.07
CA ALA A 150 34.19 -36.20 -13.07
C ALA A 150 33.90 -37.67 -13.38
N GLU A 151 32.66 -37.97 -13.85
CA GLU A 151 32.30 -39.31 -14.29
C GLU A 151 33.12 -39.79 -15.50
N GLU A 152 33.33 -38.92 -16.48
CA GLU A 152 34.16 -39.21 -17.65
C GLU A 152 35.62 -39.46 -17.25
N ALA A 153 36.17 -38.67 -16.33
CA ALA A 153 37.50 -38.88 -15.82
C ALA A 153 37.66 -40.25 -15.11
N ILE A 154 36.72 -40.61 -14.27
CA ILE A 154 36.69 -41.94 -13.61
C ILE A 154 36.59 -43.07 -14.61
N LYS A 155 35.76 -42.94 -15.66
CA LYS A 155 35.63 -43.93 -16.73
C LYS A 155 36.93 -44.07 -17.54
N ALA A 156 37.59 -42.96 -17.83
CA ALA A 156 38.84 -42.94 -18.53
C ALA A 156 39.98 -43.61 -17.71
N GLU A 157 40.04 -43.33 -16.42
CA GLU A 157 41.01 -43.94 -15.49
C GLU A 157 40.76 -45.46 -15.34
N ALA A 158 39.48 -45.88 -15.22
CA ALA A 158 39.10 -47.26 -15.16
C ALA A 158 39.37 -48.02 -16.48
N ALA A 159 39.32 -47.34 -17.63
CA ALA A 159 39.65 -47.92 -18.93
C ALA A 159 41.19 -48.07 -19.10
N ALA A 160 41.97 -47.08 -18.61
CA ALA A 160 43.42 -47.16 -18.62
C ALA A 160 43.95 -48.29 -17.72
N ALA A 161 43.36 -48.48 -16.54
CA ALA A 161 43.73 -49.53 -15.59
C ALA A 161 43.35 -50.98 -16.09
N LYS A 162 42.51 -51.10 -17.10
CA LYS A 162 42.16 -52.39 -17.75
C LYS A 162 43.05 -52.70 -18.96
N ALA A 163 43.85 -51.75 -19.43
CA ALA A 163 44.72 -51.91 -20.60
C ALA A 163 46.17 -52.22 -20.23
N GLU A 164 46.51 -52.18 -18.96
CA GLU A 164 47.74 -52.72 -18.36
C GLU A 164 47.51 -54.17 -17.84
#